data_02169354c7e8158f7d902437da8dc7cd
#
_entry.id   02169354c7e8158f7d902437da8dc7cd
#
_cell.length_a   1.000
_cell.length_b   1.000
_cell.length_c   1.000
_cell.angle_alpha   90.00
_cell.angle_beta   90.00
_cell.angle_gamma   90.00
#
_symmetry.space_group_name_H-M   'P 1'
#
loop_
_entity.id
_entity.type
_entity.pdbx_description
1 polymer ?
#
loop_
_entity_poly.entity_id
_entity_poly.type
_entity_poly.pdbx_seq_one_letter_code
_entity_poly.pdbx_strand_id
1 'polypeptide(L)'
;MITKFGKRFLIDYLSGSNSLPSKDMAFGIGSTTPNTKGKDTKLEFEFYRVPVEMSSIDISQTGVDADSEPIFSYGIIYKTTIPEDISGVISEIALYPGRRTSINSFDSQFISSFTNNFNWSDGSLNPVLKANTQDSAGAYTFLSKISDSMVQIDATTSAAKEYVANDSYDLSGYSVNDTLVIAYKKADNNLSKIRIKFYSASQSYYYIDFTPTSGTGDKIQSLTLNNLFSNYTAAPNLPDPSSIIKIGVEVTASGGNTTVYFDGIRLNDEDTFDPSYGMISRSVLSTPLIKKPGRPVDIEYKLLLGF
;
A
#
# COMPACT_ATOMS: atom_id res chain seq x y z
N MET A 1 -11.01 1.89 14.07
CA MET A 1 -10.55 1.51 15.44
C MET A 1 -9.29 2.31 15.76
N ILE A 2 -9.16 2.78 17.01
CA ILE A 2 -7.98 3.52 17.46
C ILE A 2 -6.87 2.52 17.78
N THR A 3 -5.66 2.75 17.27
CA THR A 3 -4.49 1.92 17.53
C THR A 3 -3.91 2.19 18.92
N LYS A 4 -2.97 1.35 19.37
CA LYS A 4 -2.23 1.61 20.64
C LYS A 4 -1.45 2.93 20.54
N PHE A 5 -0.86 3.20 19.39
CA PHE A 5 -0.20 4.47 19.13
C PHE A 5 -1.19 5.64 19.19
N GLY A 6 -2.36 5.52 18.54
CA GLY A 6 -3.39 6.56 18.59
C GLY A 6 -3.87 6.88 20.00
N LYS A 7 -3.99 5.88 20.87
CA LYS A 7 -4.32 6.10 22.28
C LYS A 7 -3.25 6.90 23.02
N ARG A 8 -1.97 6.55 22.82
CA ARG A 8 -0.84 7.29 23.40
C ARG A 8 -0.78 8.72 22.87
N PHE A 9 -0.92 8.88 21.56
CA PHE A 9 -0.98 10.18 20.90
C PHE A 9 -2.06 11.10 21.51
N LEU A 10 -3.26 10.57 21.77
CA LEU A 10 -4.35 11.32 22.40
C LEU A 10 -4.01 11.72 23.85
N ILE A 11 -3.36 10.81 24.61
CA ILE A 11 -2.91 11.10 25.98
C ILE A 11 -1.85 12.21 25.99
N ASP A 12 -0.85 12.10 25.13
CA ASP A 12 0.23 13.09 25.00
C ASP A 12 -0.31 14.47 24.58
N TYR A 13 -1.33 14.49 23.71
CA TYR A 13 -2.04 15.70 23.33
C TYR A 13 -2.84 16.31 24.50
N LEU A 14 -3.62 15.51 25.20
CA LEU A 14 -4.45 15.98 26.32
C LEU A 14 -3.59 16.43 27.52
N SER A 15 -2.40 15.85 27.67
CA SER A 15 -1.44 16.27 28.70
C SER A 15 -0.67 17.55 28.34
N GLY A 16 -0.85 18.10 27.13
CA GLY A 16 -0.12 19.27 26.66
C GLY A 16 1.32 18.98 26.27
N SER A 17 1.72 17.71 26.19
CA SER A 17 3.09 17.30 25.86
C SER A 17 3.42 17.44 24.38
N ASN A 18 2.39 17.52 23.51
CA ASN A 18 2.56 17.69 22.07
C ASN A 18 1.56 18.71 21.52
N SER A 19 2.05 19.62 20.65
CA SER A 19 1.16 20.37 19.74
C SER A 19 0.54 19.39 18.74
N LEU A 20 -0.71 19.62 18.33
CA LEU A 20 -1.33 18.84 17.24
C LEU A 20 -0.53 19.06 15.95
N PRO A 21 0.23 18.07 15.49
CA PRO A 21 0.77 18.16 14.14
C PRO A 21 -0.38 18.11 13.13
N SER A 22 -0.14 18.61 11.92
CA SER A 22 -0.97 18.29 10.76
C SER A 22 -1.24 16.79 10.74
N LYS A 23 -2.35 16.36 10.21
CA LYS A 23 -2.70 14.95 10.10
C LYS A 23 -2.82 14.58 8.64
N ASP A 24 -2.51 13.33 8.34
CA ASP A 24 -2.67 12.76 7.01
C ASP A 24 -3.71 11.65 7.04
N MET A 25 -4.54 11.61 6.01
CA MET A 25 -5.42 10.49 5.74
C MET A 25 -4.83 9.65 4.62
N ALA A 26 -4.70 8.36 4.88
CA ALA A 26 -4.16 7.39 3.92
C ALA A 26 -5.27 6.48 3.42
N PHE A 27 -5.19 6.10 2.15
CA PHE A 27 -6.12 5.25 1.45
C PHE A 27 -5.42 4.02 0.91
N GLY A 28 -6.03 2.84 1.08
CA GLY A 28 -5.45 1.58 0.69
C GLY A 28 -6.48 0.55 0.22
N ILE A 29 -5.95 -0.59 -0.22
CA ILE A 29 -6.70 -1.74 -0.73
C ILE A 29 -6.57 -2.95 0.21
N GLY A 30 -6.83 -2.80 1.47
CA GLY A 30 -6.83 -3.92 2.43
C GLY A 30 -8.21 -4.50 2.66
N SER A 31 -8.25 -5.72 3.13
CA SER A 31 -9.49 -6.42 3.52
C SER A 31 -9.41 -7.09 4.89
N THR A 32 -8.22 -7.16 5.49
CA THR A 32 -8.02 -7.76 6.79
C THR A 32 -8.66 -6.91 7.88
N THR A 33 -9.53 -7.51 8.66
CA THR A 33 -10.20 -6.83 9.78
C THR A 33 -9.18 -6.18 10.72
N PRO A 34 -9.37 -4.92 11.11
CA PRO A 34 -8.48 -4.23 12.04
C PRO A 34 -8.28 -5.01 13.33
N ASN A 35 -7.05 -5.05 13.83
CA ASN A 35 -6.71 -5.80 15.03
C ASN A 35 -7.40 -5.21 16.25
N THR A 36 -8.25 -6.03 16.92
CA THR A 36 -9.03 -5.61 18.09
C THR A 36 -8.18 -5.11 19.26
N LYS A 37 -6.90 -5.48 19.31
CA LYS A 37 -5.93 -5.00 20.31
C LYS A 37 -5.21 -3.73 19.88
N GLY A 38 -5.58 -3.13 18.72
CA GLY A 38 -4.99 -1.91 18.19
C GLY A 38 -3.51 -2.06 17.80
N LYS A 39 -3.11 -3.24 17.32
CA LYS A 39 -1.71 -3.52 16.96
C LYS A 39 -1.39 -3.16 15.50
N ASP A 40 -2.38 -2.68 14.74
CA ASP A 40 -2.13 -2.25 13.38
C ASP A 40 -1.21 -1.04 13.37
N THR A 41 -0.19 -1.08 12.53
CA THR A 41 0.82 -0.02 12.37
C THR A 41 0.73 0.66 11.01
N LYS A 42 0.12 -0.02 10.03
CA LYS A 42 0.00 0.45 8.63
C LYS A 42 -1.22 -0.14 7.94
N LEU A 43 -1.56 0.40 6.76
CA LEU A 43 -2.48 -0.22 5.81
C LEU A 43 -1.83 -1.44 5.15
N GLU A 44 -2.63 -2.37 4.62
CA GLU A 44 -2.10 -3.54 3.90
C GLU A 44 -1.37 -3.12 2.64
N PHE A 45 -1.99 -2.25 1.85
CA PHE A 45 -1.35 -1.61 0.71
C PHE A 45 -1.88 -0.17 0.57
N GLU A 46 -1.11 0.79 1.05
CA GLU A 46 -1.39 2.21 0.88
C GLU A 46 -1.03 2.67 -0.53
N PHE A 47 -1.94 3.32 -1.24
CA PHE A 47 -1.67 3.85 -2.56
C PHE A 47 -1.78 5.37 -2.66
N TYR A 48 -2.45 6.02 -1.70
CA TYR A 48 -2.60 7.46 -1.69
C TYR A 48 -2.65 8.01 -0.27
N ARG A 49 -2.06 9.18 -0.05
CA ARG A 49 -2.07 9.89 1.23
C ARG A 49 -2.20 11.39 1.00
N VAL A 50 -3.02 12.04 1.83
CA VAL A 50 -3.31 13.46 1.71
C VAL A 50 -3.42 14.10 3.09
N PRO A 51 -2.95 15.35 3.26
CA PRO A 51 -3.21 16.12 4.47
C PRO A 51 -4.71 16.30 4.73
N VAL A 52 -5.09 16.27 6.01
CA VAL A 52 -6.46 16.48 6.43
C VAL A 52 -6.57 17.53 7.52
N GLU A 53 -7.70 18.20 7.56
CA GLU A 53 -8.04 19.15 8.60
C GLU A 53 -9.17 18.61 9.47
N MET A 54 -9.14 18.98 10.75
CA MET A 54 -10.28 18.75 11.63
C MET A 54 -11.41 19.68 11.22
N SER A 55 -12.53 19.11 10.82
CA SER A 55 -13.71 19.86 10.40
C SER A 55 -14.61 20.24 11.58
N SER A 56 -14.86 19.28 12.47
CA SER A 56 -15.78 19.48 13.61
C SER A 56 -15.60 18.40 14.67
N ILE A 57 -16.15 18.68 15.84
CA ILE A 57 -16.36 17.67 16.90
C ILE A 57 -17.82 17.26 16.81
N ASP A 58 -18.06 15.94 16.85
CA ASP A 58 -19.39 15.38 16.89
C ASP A 58 -19.67 14.80 18.29
N ILE A 59 -20.78 15.22 18.90
CA ILE A 59 -21.26 14.74 20.18
C ILE A 59 -22.68 14.23 19.95
N SER A 60 -22.85 12.93 20.05
CA SER A 60 -24.14 12.28 19.80
C SER A 60 -24.56 11.44 20.99
N GLN A 61 -25.79 11.63 21.46
CA GLN A 61 -26.37 10.74 22.46
C GLN A 61 -26.62 9.37 21.82
N THR A 62 -26.05 8.32 22.41
CA THR A 62 -26.12 6.94 21.90
C THR A 62 -27.09 6.06 22.66
N GLY A 63 -27.55 6.52 23.82
CA GLY A 63 -28.48 5.79 24.67
C GLY A 63 -28.66 6.45 26.03
N VAL A 64 -29.15 5.68 26.97
CA VAL A 64 -29.19 6.01 28.41
C VAL A 64 -28.61 4.84 29.18
N ASP A 65 -27.98 5.09 30.30
CA ASP A 65 -27.48 4.05 31.21
C ASP A 65 -28.61 3.47 32.11
N ALA A 66 -28.21 2.62 33.05
CA ALA A 66 -29.15 1.97 33.98
C ALA A 66 -29.90 2.96 34.90
N ASP A 67 -29.33 4.13 35.13
CA ASP A 67 -29.89 5.21 35.96
C ASP A 67 -30.67 6.25 35.13
N SER A 68 -30.88 5.96 33.82
CA SER A 68 -31.55 6.84 32.83
C SER A 68 -30.76 8.10 32.49
N GLU A 69 -29.46 8.15 32.80
CA GLU A 69 -28.59 9.23 32.39
C GLU A 69 -28.13 9.08 30.91
N PRO A 70 -28.02 10.16 30.14
CA PRO A 70 -27.68 10.08 28.73
C PRO A 70 -26.24 9.64 28.53
N ILE A 71 -26.04 8.61 27.69
CA ILE A 71 -24.72 8.15 27.22
C ILE A 71 -24.38 8.90 25.93
N PHE A 72 -23.20 9.54 25.89
CA PHE A 72 -22.72 10.25 24.71
C PHE A 72 -21.57 9.53 24.04
N SER A 73 -21.59 9.56 22.71
CA SER A 73 -20.44 9.22 21.86
C SER A 73 -19.78 10.52 21.42
N TYR A 74 -18.47 10.53 21.50
CA TYR A 74 -17.64 11.66 21.07
C TYR A 74 -16.87 11.26 19.83
N GLY A 75 -16.82 12.14 18.84
CA GLY A 75 -16.10 11.90 17.61
C GLY A 75 -15.41 13.16 17.11
N ILE A 76 -14.30 12.97 16.42
CA ILE A 76 -13.62 14.03 15.68
C ILE A 76 -13.81 13.73 14.19
N ILE A 77 -14.30 14.72 13.45
CA ILE A 77 -14.54 14.62 12.02
C ILE A 77 -13.38 15.28 11.28
N TYR A 78 -12.74 14.50 10.41
CA TYR A 78 -11.69 14.95 9.50
C TYR A 78 -12.24 14.95 8.08
N LYS A 79 -11.92 15.98 7.30
CA LYS A 79 -12.33 16.10 5.90
C LYS A 79 -11.13 16.26 4.99
N THR A 80 -11.23 15.66 3.82
CA THR A 80 -10.28 15.84 2.73
C THR A 80 -10.96 15.58 1.41
N THR A 81 -10.30 15.98 0.32
CA THR A 81 -10.74 15.72 -1.04
C THR A 81 -9.67 14.89 -1.75
N ILE A 82 -10.07 13.75 -2.31
CA ILE A 82 -9.21 12.98 -3.23
C ILE A 82 -9.31 13.65 -4.60
N PRO A 83 -8.19 14.11 -5.18
CA PRO A 83 -8.20 14.84 -6.45
C PRO A 83 -8.65 14.00 -7.64
N GLU A 84 -8.94 14.67 -8.76
CA GLU A 84 -9.50 14.02 -9.96
C GLU A 84 -8.54 13.07 -10.66
N ASP A 85 -7.25 13.30 -10.56
CA ASP A 85 -6.19 12.47 -11.17
C ASP A 85 -5.92 11.14 -10.44
N ILE A 86 -6.41 11.01 -9.21
CA ILE A 86 -6.30 9.76 -8.45
C ILE A 86 -7.48 8.86 -8.79
N SER A 87 -7.19 7.58 -9.05
CA SER A 87 -8.19 6.53 -9.25
C SER A 87 -7.84 5.30 -8.44
N GLY A 88 -8.82 4.46 -8.14
CA GLY A 88 -8.61 3.21 -7.43
C GLY A 88 -9.82 2.75 -6.63
N VAL A 89 -9.66 1.65 -5.93
CA VAL A 89 -10.66 1.05 -5.05
C VAL A 89 -10.22 1.22 -3.61
N ILE A 90 -10.85 2.12 -2.89
CA ILE A 90 -10.54 2.36 -1.48
C ILE A 90 -11.32 1.35 -0.66
N SER A 91 -10.63 0.43 -0.02
CA SER A 91 -11.22 -0.54 0.92
C SER A 91 -10.74 -0.36 2.35
N GLU A 92 -9.67 0.41 2.56
CA GLU A 92 -9.22 0.78 3.90
C GLU A 92 -8.80 2.25 3.96
N ILE A 93 -9.01 2.85 5.13
CA ILE A 93 -8.65 4.24 5.42
C ILE A 93 -7.93 4.28 6.76
N ALA A 94 -6.87 5.06 6.84
CA ALA A 94 -6.16 5.31 8.10
C ALA A 94 -5.89 6.78 8.32
N LEU A 95 -5.79 7.15 9.60
CA LEU A 95 -5.36 8.46 10.05
C LEU A 95 -3.97 8.34 10.66
N TYR A 96 -3.06 9.21 10.22
CA TYR A 96 -1.69 9.32 10.71
C TYR A 96 -1.44 10.71 11.30
N PRO A 97 -0.45 10.89 12.20
CA PRO A 97 0.09 12.20 12.48
C PRO A 97 0.67 12.76 11.17
N GLY A 98 0.58 14.06 11.00
CA GLY A 98 1.07 14.70 9.77
C GLY A 98 2.57 14.58 9.59
N ARG A 99 3.00 14.74 8.35
CA ARG A 99 4.40 14.65 7.98
C ARG A 99 5.24 15.65 8.74
N ARG A 100 6.36 15.20 9.29
CA ARG A 100 7.41 16.12 9.71
C ARG A 100 8.12 16.65 8.47
N THR A 101 8.29 17.95 8.38
CA THR A 101 8.92 18.65 7.26
C THR A 101 10.40 18.34 7.08
N SER A 102 11.01 17.54 7.93
CA SER A 102 12.46 17.38 7.95
C SER A 102 13.01 16.02 7.64
N ILE A 103 12.22 14.99 7.33
CA ILE A 103 12.80 13.66 7.08
C ILE A 103 12.01 12.85 6.09
N ASN A 104 12.71 12.29 5.15
CA ASN A 104 12.41 11.20 4.26
C ASN A 104 11.83 9.92 4.91
N SER A 105 11.57 9.92 6.18
CA SER A 105 11.25 8.76 6.98
C SER A 105 9.82 8.27 6.89
N PHE A 106 8.97 8.98 6.16
CA PHE A 106 7.66 8.52 6.02
C PHE A 106 7.44 7.60 4.99
N ASP A 107 8.42 7.53 4.23
CA ASP A 107 8.05 7.22 2.93
C ASP A 107 8.32 5.75 2.67
N SER A 108 7.36 5.00 3.10
CA SER A 108 7.02 3.86 2.29
C SER A 108 7.16 4.28 0.84
N GLN A 109 8.22 3.87 0.19
CA GLN A 109 8.48 4.26 -1.18
C GLN A 109 7.53 3.48 -2.08
N PHE A 110 6.71 4.21 -2.82
CA PHE A 110 5.90 3.63 -3.86
C PHE A 110 6.78 3.38 -5.09
N ILE A 111 7.18 2.13 -5.30
CA ILE A 111 8.11 1.74 -6.37
C ILE A 111 7.43 1.81 -7.73
N SER A 112 6.22 1.26 -7.86
CA SER A 112 5.48 1.27 -9.11
C SER A 112 3.99 1.07 -8.89
N SER A 113 3.18 1.83 -9.64
CA SER A 113 1.75 1.61 -9.79
C SER A 113 1.41 0.82 -11.05
N PHE A 114 2.39 0.46 -11.87
CA PHE A 114 2.21 -0.21 -13.16
C PHE A 114 1.19 0.47 -14.10
N THR A 115 1.00 1.78 -13.94
CA THR A 115 0.10 2.58 -14.79
C THR A 115 0.66 2.81 -16.18
N ASN A 116 1.95 2.54 -16.37
CA ASN A 116 2.66 2.77 -17.61
C ASN A 116 3.53 1.54 -17.93
N ASN A 117 3.37 0.99 -19.13
CA ASN A 117 4.18 -0.12 -19.61
C ASN A 117 5.44 0.31 -20.38
N PHE A 118 5.57 1.59 -20.76
CA PHE A 118 6.69 2.07 -21.56
C PHE A 118 8.03 1.99 -20.84
N ASN A 119 8.02 2.07 -19.51
CA ASN A 119 9.22 1.96 -18.71
C ASN A 119 9.65 0.50 -18.47
N TRP A 120 8.80 -0.46 -18.78
CA TRP A 120 9.04 -1.89 -18.58
C TRP A 120 9.40 -2.56 -19.92
N SER A 121 10.42 -3.39 -19.92
CA SER A 121 10.85 -4.13 -21.10
C SER A 121 11.48 -5.48 -20.71
N ASP A 122 11.33 -6.49 -21.57
CA ASP A 122 12.08 -7.75 -21.51
C ASP A 122 13.36 -7.72 -22.36
N GLY A 123 13.75 -6.52 -22.82
CA GLY A 123 14.85 -6.30 -23.75
C GLY A 123 14.40 -6.21 -25.23
N SER A 124 13.16 -6.59 -25.55
CA SER A 124 12.61 -6.57 -26.90
C SER A 124 11.20 -5.97 -26.95
N LEU A 125 10.37 -6.31 -25.97
CA LEU A 125 8.95 -5.93 -25.93
C LEU A 125 8.58 -5.31 -24.58
N ASN A 126 7.61 -4.42 -24.60
CA ASN A 126 6.94 -3.95 -23.40
C ASN A 126 5.82 -4.94 -22.99
N PRO A 127 5.52 -5.08 -21.69
CA PRO A 127 4.38 -5.87 -21.26
C PRO A 127 3.07 -5.23 -21.71
N VAL A 128 2.00 -6.02 -21.72
CA VAL A 128 0.68 -5.54 -22.10
C VAL A 128 0.08 -4.72 -20.97
N LEU A 129 -0.31 -3.48 -21.26
CA LEU A 129 -1.08 -2.64 -20.33
C LEU A 129 -2.56 -3.02 -20.41
N LYS A 130 -3.17 -3.24 -19.25
CA LYS A 130 -4.60 -3.53 -19.10
C LYS A 130 -5.26 -2.41 -18.30
N ALA A 131 -6.02 -1.59 -19.00
CA ALA A 131 -6.76 -0.49 -18.36
C ALA A 131 -8.05 -1.00 -17.72
N ASN A 132 -8.50 -0.28 -16.70
CA ASN A 132 -9.88 -0.36 -16.22
C ASN A 132 -10.82 0.08 -17.33
N THR A 133 -11.93 -0.63 -17.52
CA THR A 133 -12.86 -0.37 -18.62
C THR A 133 -14.24 -0.02 -18.10
N GLN A 134 -14.95 0.80 -18.87
CA GLN A 134 -16.35 1.08 -18.65
C GLN A 134 -17.14 0.52 -19.84
N ASP A 135 -18.20 -0.24 -19.56
CA ASP A 135 -19.08 -0.74 -20.59
C ASP A 135 -20.05 0.36 -21.09
N SER A 136 -20.82 0.05 -22.13
CA SER A 136 -21.81 0.97 -22.71
C SER A 136 -22.96 1.33 -21.76
N ALA A 137 -23.17 0.56 -20.70
CA ALA A 137 -24.17 0.83 -19.66
C ALA A 137 -23.59 1.65 -18.49
N GLY A 138 -22.29 2.00 -18.55
CA GLY A 138 -21.61 2.76 -17.51
C GLY A 138 -21.10 1.93 -16.34
N ALA A 139 -21.21 0.59 -16.41
CA ALA A 139 -20.60 -0.28 -15.42
C ALA A 139 -19.09 -0.32 -15.59
N TYR A 140 -18.36 -0.13 -14.50
CA TYR A 140 -16.91 -0.04 -14.51
C TYR A 140 -16.31 -1.38 -14.06
N THR A 141 -15.46 -1.98 -14.91
CA THR A 141 -14.69 -3.17 -14.55
C THR A 141 -13.32 -2.74 -14.08
N PHE A 142 -13.08 -2.87 -12.77
CA PHE A 142 -11.79 -2.60 -12.16
C PHE A 142 -10.91 -3.84 -12.27
N LEU A 143 -9.86 -3.75 -13.08
CA LEU A 143 -8.75 -4.68 -13.05
C LEU A 143 -7.72 -4.21 -12.02
N SER A 144 -7.21 -2.97 -12.16
CA SER A 144 -6.39 -2.33 -11.16
C SER A 144 -7.24 -1.80 -9.99
N LYS A 145 -6.75 -1.95 -8.77
CA LYS A 145 -7.36 -1.40 -7.56
C LYS A 145 -6.66 -0.16 -7.02
N ILE A 146 -5.44 0.11 -7.47
CA ILE A 146 -4.63 1.23 -6.97
C ILE A 146 -4.45 2.35 -7.99
N SER A 147 -4.88 2.12 -9.23
CA SER A 147 -4.76 3.06 -10.34
C SER A 147 -5.83 2.81 -11.40
N ASP A 148 -5.63 3.29 -12.61
CA ASP A 148 -6.51 3.08 -13.76
C ASP A 148 -6.08 1.92 -14.67
N SER A 149 -4.91 1.33 -14.42
CA SER A 149 -4.38 0.23 -15.22
C SER A 149 -3.41 -0.66 -14.44
N MET A 150 -3.12 -1.83 -15.00
CA MET A 150 -2.13 -2.78 -14.50
C MET A 150 -1.36 -3.41 -15.66
N VAL A 151 -0.19 -3.98 -15.36
CA VAL A 151 0.67 -4.63 -16.35
C VAL A 151 0.45 -6.13 -16.33
N GLN A 152 0.19 -6.72 -17.53
CA GLN A 152 0.06 -8.16 -17.71
C GLN A 152 1.42 -8.77 -18.03
N ILE A 153 1.77 -9.85 -17.32
CA ILE A 153 2.92 -10.70 -17.60
C ILE A 153 2.44 -12.13 -17.83
N ASP A 154 2.76 -12.67 -19.00
CA ASP A 154 2.49 -14.05 -19.37
C ASP A 154 3.77 -14.86 -19.29
N ALA A 155 3.79 -15.94 -18.52
CA ALA A 155 4.89 -16.87 -18.40
C ALA A 155 4.48 -18.28 -18.86
N THR A 156 5.42 -18.97 -19.48
CA THR A 156 5.25 -20.37 -19.89
C THR A 156 5.88 -21.32 -18.90
N THR A 157 5.49 -22.59 -18.96
CA THR A 157 6.10 -23.64 -18.13
C THR A 157 7.58 -23.87 -18.44
N SER A 158 8.05 -23.49 -19.63
CA SER A 158 9.42 -23.73 -20.08
C SER A 158 10.40 -22.62 -19.73
N ALA A 159 9.91 -21.41 -19.43
CA ALA A 159 10.77 -20.25 -19.16
C ALA A 159 10.08 -19.26 -18.23
N ALA A 160 10.83 -18.76 -17.26
CA ALA A 160 10.42 -17.58 -16.52
C ALA A 160 10.38 -16.35 -17.44
N LYS A 161 9.44 -15.45 -17.17
CA LYS A 161 9.31 -14.18 -17.90
C LYS A 161 9.65 -13.02 -16.98
N GLU A 162 10.60 -12.20 -17.39
CA GLU A 162 11.01 -11.00 -16.66
C GLU A 162 10.77 -9.77 -17.49
N TYR A 163 10.28 -8.71 -16.85
CA TYR A 163 10.28 -7.35 -17.34
C TYR A 163 11.04 -6.46 -16.37
N VAL A 164 11.81 -5.53 -16.90
CA VAL A 164 12.69 -4.63 -16.15
C VAL A 164 12.30 -3.18 -16.43
N ALA A 165 12.22 -2.37 -15.39
CA ALA A 165 12.10 -0.93 -15.48
C ALA A 165 13.42 -0.26 -15.07
N ASN A 166 13.91 0.70 -15.86
CA ASN A 166 15.04 1.53 -15.50
C ASN A 166 14.53 2.66 -14.62
N ASP A 167 14.96 2.66 -13.37
CA ASP A 167 14.67 3.69 -12.40
C ASP A 167 15.71 3.64 -11.28
N SER A 168 15.86 4.71 -10.53
CA SER A 168 16.88 4.82 -9.49
C SER A 168 16.24 4.75 -8.11
N TYR A 169 16.77 3.84 -7.28
CA TYR A 169 16.32 3.68 -5.90
C TYR A 169 17.52 3.66 -4.95
N ASP A 170 17.35 4.27 -3.78
CA ASP A 170 18.27 4.14 -2.66
C ASP A 170 17.61 3.28 -1.59
N LEU A 171 18.14 2.08 -1.39
CA LEU A 171 17.68 1.12 -0.38
C LEU A 171 18.54 1.16 0.89
N SER A 172 19.56 2.02 0.96
CA SER A 172 20.49 2.06 2.10
C SER A 172 19.84 2.53 3.40
N GLY A 173 18.73 3.27 3.29
CA GLY A 173 17.95 3.73 4.44
C GLY A 173 16.98 2.69 5.01
N TYR A 174 16.82 1.55 4.34
CA TYR A 174 15.93 0.49 4.80
C TYR A 174 16.66 -0.58 5.60
N SER A 175 15.99 -1.08 6.63
CA SER A 175 16.48 -2.14 7.50
C SER A 175 15.98 -3.53 7.05
N VAL A 176 16.53 -4.58 7.67
CA VAL A 176 16.08 -5.95 7.44
C VAL A 176 14.65 -6.21 7.93
N ASN A 177 14.13 -5.36 8.82
CA ASN A 177 12.78 -5.49 9.37
C ASN A 177 11.72 -4.81 8.49
N ASP A 178 12.15 -3.91 7.61
CA ASP A 178 11.25 -3.27 6.66
C ASP A 178 10.65 -4.27 5.68
N THR A 179 9.60 -3.90 4.99
CA THR A 179 8.87 -4.85 4.16
C THR A 179 8.73 -4.38 2.72
N LEU A 180 8.83 -5.34 1.80
CA LEU A 180 8.40 -5.20 0.42
C LEU A 180 6.99 -5.77 0.30
N VAL A 181 6.08 -4.97 -0.22
CA VAL A 181 4.68 -5.35 -0.45
C VAL A 181 4.39 -5.32 -1.94
N ILE A 182 3.75 -6.37 -2.43
CA ILE A 182 3.28 -6.44 -3.82
C ILE A 182 1.76 -6.61 -3.87
N ALA A 183 1.13 -5.92 -4.81
CA ALA A 183 -0.27 -6.08 -5.16
C ALA A 183 -0.35 -6.63 -6.59
N TYR A 184 -1.06 -7.74 -6.78
CA TYR A 184 -1.17 -8.41 -8.06
C TYR A 184 -2.47 -9.21 -8.15
N LYS A 185 -2.86 -9.61 -9.38
CA LYS A 185 -4.01 -10.46 -9.62
C LYS A 185 -3.58 -11.71 -10.39
N LYS A 186 -4.00 -12.88 -9.90
CA LYS A 186 -3.79 -14.17 -10.54
C LYS A 186 -4.96 -14.50 -11.45
N ALA A 187 -4.69 -14.80 -12.72
CA ALA A 187 -5.71 -15.32 -13.62
C ALA A 187 -5.97 -16.81 -13.41
N ASP A 188 -4.96 -17.56 -12.95
CA ASP A 188 -4.97 -19.02 -12.81
C ASP A 188 -4.17 -19.48 -11.57
N ASN A 189 -4.08 -20.79 -11.38
CA ASN A 189 -3.32 -21.40 -10.27
C ASN A 189 -1.93 -21.93 -10.67
N ASN A 190 -1.47 -21.66 -11.88
CA ASN A 190 -0.19 -22.15 -12.38
C ASN A 190 0.98 -21.24 -12.01
N LEU A 191 0.74 -20.07 -11.43
CA LEU A 191 1.76 -19.20 -10.91
C LEU A 191 2.48 -19.87 -9.73
N SER A 192 3.78 -20.14 -9.88
CA SER A 192 4.58 -20.79 -8.84
C SER A 192 5.47 -19.84 -8.07
N LYS A 193 5.93 -18.75 -8.70
CA LYS A 193 6.82 -17.77 -8.06
C LYS A 193 6.71 -16.41 -8.72
N ILE A 194 6.81 -15.37 -7.89
CA ILE A 194 7.10 -14.00 -8.31
C ILE A 194 8.43 -13.62 -7.67
N ARG A 195 9.39 -13.15 -8.47
CA ARG A 195 10.67 -12.63 -7.99
C ARG A 195 10.78 -11.16 -8.32
N ILE A 196 11.02 -10.35 -7.31
CA ILE A 196 11.36 -8.93 -7.48
C ILE A 196 12.86 -8.78 -7.34
N LYS A 197 13.49 -8.10 -8.29
CA LYS A 197 14.93 -7.89 -8.36
C LYS A 197 15.25 -6.40 -8.33
N PHE A 198 16.29 -6.04 -7.58
CA PHE A 198 16.83 -4.68 -7.52
C PHE A 198 18.27 -4.72 -8.01
N TYR A 199 18.52 -4.16 -9.18
CA TYR A 199 19.79 -4.22 -9.86
C TYR A 199 20.64 -2.99 -9.56
N SER A 200 21.86 -3.19 -9.06
CA SER A 200 22.89 -2.15 -9.00
C SER A 200 23.84 -2.20 -10.21
N ALA A 201 23.85 -3.32 -10.93
CA ALA A 201 24.55 -3.49 -12.22
C ALA A 201 23.82 -4.56 -13.05
N SER A 202 24.24 -4.77 -14.31
CA SER A 202 23.53 -5.68 -15.22
C SER A 202 23.37 -7.10 -14.72
N GLN A 203 24.32 -7.60 -13.91
CA GLN A 203 24.29 -8.95 -13.34
C GLN A 203 24.45 -8.96 -11.82
N SER A 204 24.43 -7.80 -11.16
CA SER A 204 24.51 -7.67 -9.71
C SER A 204 23.19 -7.14 -9.18
N TYR A 205 22.46 -7.94 -8.45
CA TYR A 205 21.14 -7.57 -7.94
C TYR A 205 20.80 -8.30 -6.64
N TYR A 206 20.01 -7.64 -5.79
CA TYR A 206 19.25 -8.27 -4.73
C TYR A 206 17.94 -8.81 -5.26
N TYR A 207 17.40 -9.86 -4.66
CA TYR A 207 16.09 -10.37 -5.03
C TYR A 207 15.30 -10.92 -3.84
N ILE A 208 13.98 -10.91 -3.99
CA ILE A 208 13.05 -11.49 -3.04
C ILE A 208 12.04 -12.36 -3.79
N ASP A 209 11.83 -13.58 -3.30
CA ASP A 209 10.90 -14.56 -3.88
C ASP A 209 9.60 -14.62 -3.09
N PHE A 210 8.50 -14.30 -3.76
CA PHE A 210 7.17 -14.48 -3.25
C PHE A 210 6.60 -15.82 -3.72
N THR A 211 6.18 -16.66 -2.77
CA THR A 211 5.36 -17.84 -3.07
C THR A 211 3.90 -17.40 -3.14
N PRO A 212 3.24 -17.49 -4.30
CA PRO A 212 1.88 -17.02 -4.45
C PRO A 212 0.91 -17.78 -3.56
N THR A 213 0.00 -17.07 -2.90
CA THR A 213 -1.07 -17.70 -2.12
C THR A 213 -2.04 -18.46 -3.03
N SER A 214 -2.72 -19.45 -2.47
CA SER A 214 -3.70 -20.27 -3.19
C SER A 214 -4.88 -19.44 -3.74
N GLY A 215 -5.55 -19.97 -4.76
CA GLY A 215 -6.70 -19.35 -5.41
C GLY A 215 -6.33 -18.27 -6.42
N THR A 216 -7.27 -17.94 -7.29
CA THR A 216 -7.19 -16.87 -8.29
C THR A 216 -7.59 -15.51 -7.69
N GLY A 217 -7.55 -14.45 -8.49
CA GLY A 217 -7.99 -13.11 -8.11
C GLY A 217 -6.90 -12.25 -7.46
N ASP A 218 -7.33 -11.17 -6.82
CA ASP A 218 -6.46 -10.16 -6.24
C ASP A 218 -5.73 -10.66 -5.00
N LYS A 219 -4.46 -10.30 -4.89
CA LYS A 219 -3.56 -10.68 -3.82
C LYS A 219 -2.72 -9.50 -3.36
N ILE A 220 -2.52 -9.40 -2.06
CA ILE A 220 -1.51 -8.54 -1.44
C ILE A 220 -0.59 -9.46 -0.65
N GLN A 221 0.71 -9.35 -0.87
CA GLN A 221 1.71 -10.11 -0.13
C GLN A 221 2.83 -9.20 0.34
N SER A 222 3.31 -9.45 1.56
CA SER A 222 4.38 -8.70 2.20
C SER A 222 5.44 -9.66 2.70
N LEU A 223 6.72 -9.32 2.45
CA LEU A 223 7.89 -10.02 3.00
C LEU A 223 8.88 -9.00 3.54
N THR A 224 9.60 -9.38 4.60
CA THR A 224 10.65 -8.55 5.19
C THR A 224 11.85 -8.42 4.24
N LEU A 225 12.52 -7.29 4.27
CA LEU A 225 13.73 -7.03 3.49
C LEU A 225 14.92 -7.89 3.92
N ASN A 226 14.84 -8.57 5.07
CA ASN A 226 15.81 -9.62 5.40
C ASN A 226 15.90 -10.68 4.29
N ASN A 227 14.77 -11.03 3.67
CA ASN A 227 14.75 -11.94 2.53
C ASN A 227 15.38 -11.33 1.28
N LEU A 228 15.30 -10.01 1.09
CA LEU A 228 15.94 -9.31 -0.03
C LEU A 228 17.44 -9.24 0.16
N PHE A 229 17.90 -8.70 1.27
CA PHE A 229 19.34 -8.47 1.51
C PHE A 229 20.14 -9.75 1.76
N SER A 230 19.48 -10.86 2.10
CA SER A 230 20.10 -12.18 2.22
C SER A 230 20.23 -12.92 0.89
N ASN A 231 19.52 -12.47 -0.15
CA ASN A 231 19.51 -13.11 -1.45
C ASN A 231 20.02 -12.14 -2.52
N TYR A 232 21.16 -12.48 -3.12
CA TYR A 232 21.75 -11.65 -4.16
C TYR A 232 22.52 -12.47 -5.19
N THR A 233 22.70 -11.89 -6.35
CA THR A 233 23.65 -12.33 -7.38
C THR A 233 24.76 -11.31 -7.48
N ALA A 234 25.99 -11.75 -7.36
CA ALA A 234 27.18 -10.91 -7.43
C ALA A 234 28.00 -11.24 -8.68
N ALA A 235 28.03 -10.34 -9.65
CA ALA A 235 28.86 -10.46 -10.83
C ALA A 235 29.07 -9.10 -11.51
N PRO A 236 30.25 -8.52 -11.54
CA PRO A 236 31.47 -8.99 -10.87
C PRO A 236 31.58 -8.61 -9.38
N ASN A 237 30.71 -7.69 -8.87
CA ASN A 237 30.76 -7.17 -7.52
C ASN A 237 29.44 -7.46 -6.79
N LEU A 238 29.47 -7.36 -5.46
CA LEU A 238 28.27 -7.38 -4.64
C LEU A 238 27.32 -6.25 -5.05
N PRO A 239 25.99 -6.46 -5.00
CA PRO A 239 25.04 -5.38 -5.24
C PRO A 239 25.21 -4.26 -4.20
N ASP A 240 25.07 -3.02 -4.64
CA ASP A 240 25.11 -1.84 -3.79
C ASP A 240 23.69 -1.35 -3.54
N PRO A 241 23.20 -1.38 -2.28
CA PRO A 241 21.84 -0.96 -1.97
C PRO A 241 21.61 0.55 -2.17
N SER A 242 22.67 1.37 -2.09
CA SER A 242 22.57 2.82 -2.31
C SER A 242 22.48 3.22 -3.78
N SER A 243 22.72 2.28 -4.70
CA SER A 243 22.87 2.56 -6.12
C SER A 243 22.07 1.58 -6.99
N ILE A 244 20.80 1.42 -6.69
CA ILE A 244 19.90 0.63 -7.53
C ILE A 244 19.54 1.43 -8.78
N ILE A 245 19.75 0.84 -9.96
CA ILE A 245 19.56 1.48 -11.27
C ILE A 245 18.36 0.94 -12.03
N LYS A 246 17.82 -0.19 -11.62
CA LYS A 246 16.60 -0.77 -12.21
C LYS A 246 15.95 -1.80 -11.29
N ILE A 247 14.65 -2.00 -11.50
CA ILE A 247 13.88 -3.07 -10.86
C ILE A 247 13.39 -4.08 -11.89
N GLY A 248 13.41 -5.36 -11.54
CA GLY A 248 12.87 -6.45 -12.35
C GLY A 248 11.71 -7.16 -11.67
N VAL A 249 10.72 -7.55 -12.46
CA VAL A 249 9.63 -8.44 -12.05
C VAL A 249 9.70 -9.70 -12.88
N GLU A 250 10.03 -10.82 -12.24
CA GLU A 250 10.11 -12.13 -12.88
C GLU A 250 8.98 -13.02 -12.40
N VAL A 251 8.30 -13.64 -13.35
CA VAL A 251 7.19 -14.58 -13.11
C VAL A 251 7.58 -15.96 -13.58
N THR A 252 7.36 -16.97 -12.72
CA THR A 252 7.61 -18.39 -13.04
C THR A 252 6.29 -19.16 -12.96
N ALA A 253 6.03 -19.95 -13.99
CA ALA A 253 4.88 -20.84 -14.08
C ALA A 253 5.25 -22.29 -13.72
N SER A 254 4.29 -23.07 -13.22
CA SER A 254 4.41 -24.50 -12.95
C SER A 254 3.09 -25.21 -13.25
N GLY A 255 3.15 -26.34 -13.93
CA GLY A 255 1.95 -27.13 -14.27
C GLY A 255 1.12 -26.63 -15.47
N GLY A 256 1.41 -25.47 -15.99
CA GLY A 256 0.75 -24.82 -17.13
C GLY A 256 1.25 -23.39 -17.30
N ASN A 257 0.90 -22.75 -18.41
CA ASN A 257 1.16 -21.31 -18.58
C ASN A 257 0.37 -20.51 -17.54
N THR A 258 0.89 -19.34 -17.17
CA THR A 258 0.24 -18.45 -16.21
C THR A 258 0.18 -17.02 -16.73
N THR A 259 -0.88 -16.32 -16.35
CA THR A 259 -1.06 -14.88 -16.55
C THR A 259 -1.17 -14.20 -15.19
N VAL A 260 -0.35 -13.18 -14.98
CA VAL A 260 -0.34 -12.36 -13.77
C VAL A 260 -0.50 -10.90 -14.15
N TYR A 261 -1.34 -10.18 -13.43
CA TYR A 261 -1.48 -8.74 -13.56
C TYR A 261 -0.87 -8.07 -12.34
N PHE A 262 0.13 -7.22 -12.56
CA PHE A 262 0.75 -6.43 -11.49
C PHE A 262 0.06 -5.10 -11.32
N ASP A 263 -0.28 -4.79 -10.08
CA ASP A 263 -0.97 -3.56 -9.68
C ASP A 263 -0.03 -2.59 -8.97
N GLY A 264 0.81 -3.07 -8.06
CA GLY A 264 1.75 -2.21 -7.37
C GLY A 264 2.87 -2.93 -6.62
N ILE A 265 3.96 -2.21 -6.42
CA ILE A 265 5.10 -2.58 -5.56
C ILE A 265 5.39 -1.41 -4.63
N ARG A 266 5.53 -1.69 -3.35
CA ARG A 266 5.80 -0.70 -2.31
C ARG A 266 6.81 -1.22 -1.31
N LEU A 267 7.76 -0.36 -0.92
CA LEU A 267 8.60 -0.54 0.27
C LEU A 267 7.94 0.16 1.46
N ASN A 268 7.86 -0.50 2.59
CA ASN A 268 7.41 0.09 3.84
C ASN A 268 8.55 0.08 4.85
N ASP A 269 8.82 1.24 5.41
CA ASP A 269 9.68 1.40 6.57
C ASP A 269 8.88 0.98 7.83
N GLU A 270 9.36 -0.07 8.50
CA GLU A 270 8.73 -0.63 9.71
C GLU A 270 9.42 -0.18 11.00
N ASP A 271 10.63 0.38 10.90
CA ASP A 271 11.42 0.80 12.06
C ASP A 271 10.87 2.07 12.71
N THR A 272 9.88 2.67 12.10
CA THR A 272 9.16 3.81 12.64
C THR A 272 8.23 3.45 13.81
N PHE A 273 8.70 2.66 14.74
CA PHE A 273 8.16 2.66 16.11
C PHE A 273 8.47 3.97 16.86
N ASP A 274 8.98 4.97 16.19
CA ASP A 274 8.97 6.30 16.75
C ASP A 274 7.50 6.66 17.05
N PRO A 275 7.18 6.93 18.32
CA PRO A 275 5.83 7.29 18.74
C PRO A 275 5.24 8.50 18.00
N SER A 276 6.05 9.20 17.20
CA SER A 276 5.59 10.31 16.36
C SER A 276 5.01 9.87 15.01
N TYR A 277 5.13 8.61 14.59
CA TYR A 277 4.87 8.18 13.22
C TYR A 277 3.83 7.08 13.06
N GLY A 278 3.37 6.50 14.13
CA GLY A 278 2.42 5.41 14.10
C GLY A 278 1.04 5.81 13.61
N MET A 279 0.30 4.85 13.11
CA MET A 279 -1.08 5.01 12.66
C MET A 279 -2.02 5.29 13.85
N ILE A 280 -2.76 6.40 13.81
CA ILE A 280 -3.72 6.79 14.87
C ILE A 280 -4.93 5.86 14.86
N SER A 281 -5.49 5.61 13.68
CA SER A 281 -6.66 4.76 13.52
C SER A 281 -6.69 4.12 12.15
N ARG A 282 -7.38 2.97 12.06
CA ARG A 282 -7.63 2.24 10.81
C ARG A 282 -9.09 1.81 10.74
N SER A 283 -9.67 1.92 9.57
CA SER A 283 -10.99 1.40 9.22
C SER A 283 -10.90 0.61 7.92
N VAL A 284 -11.58 -0.52 7.89
CA VAL A 284 -11.83 -1.29 6.66
C VAL A 284 -13.28 -1.08 6.30
N LEU A 285 -13.53 -0.71 5.06
CA LEU A 285 -14.87 -0.41 4.55
C LEU A 285 -15.60 -1.71 4.25
N SER A 286 -16.83 -1.85 4.73
CA SER A 286 -17.70 -2.99 4.41
C SER A 286 -18.05 -3.04 2.92
N THR A 287 -18.14 -1.87 2.30
CA THR A 287 -18.32 -1.69 0.86
C THR A 287 -17.20 -0.78 0.37
N PRO A 288 -16.30 -1.28 -0.49
CA PRO A 288 -15.23 -0.46 -1.03
C PRO A 288 -15.76 0.75 -1.79
N LEU A 289 -15.10 1.89 -1.62
CA LEU A 289 -15.38 3.11 -2.37
C LEU A 289 -14.60 3.08 -3.69
N ILE A 290 -15.31 3.20 -4.78
CA ILE A 290 -14.74 3.23 -6.11
C ILE A 290 -14.48 4.68 -6.52
N LYS A 291 -13.20 5.08 -6.56
CA LYS A 291 -12.76 6.38 -7.05
C LYS A 291 -12.40 6.28 -8.53
N LYS A 292 -13.25 6.88 -9.38
CA LYS A 292 -13.00 7.00 -10.81
C LYS A 292 -12.13 8.23 -11.11
N PRO A 293 -11.32 8.21 -12.18
CA PRO A 293 -10.60 9.41 -12.63
C PRO A 293 -11.56 10.50 -13.11
N GLY A 294 -11.09 11.74 -13.17
CA GLY A 294 -11.83 12.88 -13.72
C GLY A 294 -12.89 13.47 -12.79
N ARG A 295 -13.01 13.03 -11.54
CA ARG A 295 -13.89 13.64 -10.53
C ARG A 295 -13.24 13.61 -9.17
N PRO A 296 -13.15 14.76 -8.46
CA PRO A 296 -12.74 14.75 -7.06
C PRO A 296 -13.79 14.04 -6.20
N VAL A 297 -13.39 13.49 -5.07
CA VAL A 297 -14.29 12.86 -4.10
C VAL A 297 -13.96 13.36 -2.71
N ASP A 298 -14.97 13.97 -2.06
CA ASP A 298 -14.85 14.40 -0.68
C ASP A 298 -15.02 13.21 0.26
N ILE A 299 -14.09 13.08 1.19
CA ILE A 299 -14.07 12.05 2.22
C ILE A 299 -14.24 12.70 3.58
N GLU A 300 -15.15 12.15 4.33
CA GLU A 300 -15.35 12.47 5.74
C GLU A 300 -15.03 11.25 6.59
N TYR A 301 -14.07 11.39 7.50
CA TYR A 301 -13.64 10.33 8.39
C TYR A 301 -13.94 10.70 9.85
N LYS A 302 -14.80 9.93 10.49
CA LYS A 302 -15.15 10.12 11.90
C LYS A 302 -14.31 9.22 12.79
N LEU A 303 -13.45 9.82 13.59
CA LEU A 303 -12.70 9.14 14.63
C LEU A 303 -13.55 9.10 15.90
N LEU A 304 -14.09 7.94 16.24
CA LEU A 304 -14.85 7.74 17.46
C LEU A 304 -13.91 7.58 18.67
N LEU A 305 -14.12 8.40 19.68
CA LEU A 305 -13.47 8.29 20.97
C LEU A 305 -14.40 7.50 21.88
N GLY A 306 -14.18 6.19 22.00
CA GLY A 306 -14.88 5.35 22.97
C GLY A 306 -14.25 5.51 24.35
N PHE A 307 -15.02 5.87 25.31
CA PHE A 307 -14.67 5.86 26.73
C PHE A 307 -15.39 4.70 27.41
#